data_658bc153abacbc4461bde1c156a4748b
#
_entry.id   658bc153abacbc4461bde1c156a4748b
#
_cell.length_a   1.000
_cell.length_b   1.000
_cell.length_c   1.000
_cell.angle_alpha   90.00
_cell.angle_beta   90.00
_cell.angle_gamma   90.00
#
_symmetry.space_group_name_H-M   'P 1'
#
loop_
_entity.id
_entity.type
_entity.pdbx_description
1 polymer ?
#
loop_
_entity_poly.entity_id
_entity_poly.type
_entity_poly.pdbx_seq_one_letter_code
_entity_poly.pdbx_strand_id
1 'polypeptide(L)'
;MATAYKLPSGTWCIKPYSHSEPMYNADGSPVLQKNGKQKMKRIYKTITGATKKEVDFEAAQFMLQKEEELANQPKQKKADYTLLPLTELIDKYIESRLVLNRSLTTIQDYWCIQRNGFQDLMQICVKDMDKELLQESVNMESQRPCKRKKGVTLSPKRLQNEWSLLASVIRKYTSSLDDVLRNIELPEVPERVPDLIPAEVLLPAIKDTELELPVLLAAWLSFSMSEIRGLTKSKSISGDHIRIAEVVVVVGGKDHRKEIAKNKYRNRTHRIPPYIKSLIDKVPGDRLVTLTEAQIYHCLLYTSPSPRDMRRS
;
A
#
# COMPACT_ATOMS: atom_id res chain seq x y z
N MET A 1 -10.13 -41.80 15.81
CA MET A 1 -9.14 -42.83 15.47
C MET A 1 -9.73 -43.75 14.39
N ALA A 2 -8.92 -44.32 13.48
CA ALA A 2 -9.42 -45.30 12.55
C ALA A 2 -9.76 -46.58 13.33
N THR A 3 -10.83 -47.27 12.96
CA THR A 3 -11.30 -48.51 13.63
C THR A 3 -11.06 -49.72 12.71
N ALA A 4 -10.49 -50.79 13.27
CA ALA A 4 -10.27 -51.99 12.51
C ALA A 4 -11.61 -52.69 12.18
N TYR A 5 -11.78 -53.17 10.96
CA TYR A 5 -12.95 -53.89 10.47
C TYR A 5 -12.52 -55.17 9.74
N LYS A 6 -13.44 -56.16 9.68
CA LYS A 6 -13.18 -57.46 9.05
C LYS A 6 -13.57 -57.41 7.57
N LEU A 7 -12.66 -57.81 6.71
CA LEU A 7 -12.90 -57.94 5.27
C LEU A 7 -13.69 -59.20 4.95
N PRO A 8 -14.36 -59.28 3.78
CA PRO A 8 -15.04 -60.51 3.32
C PRO A 8 -14.11 -61.72 3.22
N SER A 9 -12.80 -61.48 3.01
CA SER A 9 -11.75 -62.50 3.02
C SER A 9 -11.45 -63.13 4.38
N GLY A 10 -12.06 -62.64 5.45
CA GLY A 10 -11.81 -63.07 6.84
C GLY A 10 -10.65 -62.33 7.54
N THR A 11 -9.84 -61.54 6.82
CA THR A 11 -8.74 -60.73 7.37
C THR A 11 -9.23 -59.46 7.98
N TRP A 12 -8.49 -58.90 8.97
CA TRP A 12 -8.76 -57.62 9.56
C TRP A 12 -8.03 -56.52 8.80
N CYS A 13 -8.63 -55.33 8.69
CA CYS A 13 -8.09 -54.18 8.00
C CYS A 13 -8.32 -52.89 8.81
N ILE A 14 -7.32 -52.01 8.79
CA ILE A 14 -7.42 -50.62 9.32
C ILE A 14 -6.78 -49.69 8.33
N LYS A 15 -7.31 -48.43 8.22
CA LYS A 15 -6.79 -47.42 7.32
C LYS A 15 -6.47 -46.15 8.11
N PRO A 16 -5.29 -46.07 8.79
CA PRO A 16 -4.85 -44.86 9.44
C PRO A 16 -4.51 -43.78 8.40
N TYR A 17 -4.76 -42.54 8.75
CA TYR A 17 -4.41 -41.38 7.90
C TYR A 17 -2.88 -41.28 7.73
N SER A 18 -2.42 -41.22 6.49
CA SER A 18 -1.00 -41.05 6.17
C SER A 18 -0.65 -39.59 5.95
N HIS A 19 -1.10 -38.99 4.85
CA HIS A 19 -0.80 -37.62 4.47
C HIS A 19 -1.89 -37.05 3.55
N SER A 20 -1.74 -35.77 3.15
CA SER A 20 -2.62 -35.18 2.14
C SER A 20 -1.80 -34.76 0.93
N GLU A 21 -2.30 -35.06 -0.26
CA GLU A 21 -1.72 -34.64 -1.52
C GLU A 21 -2.56 -33.59 -2.22
N PRO A 22 -1.92 -32.63 -2.92
CA PRO A 22 -2.65 -31.65 -3.71
C PRO A 22 -3.37 -32.32 -4.88
N MET A 23 -4.61 -31.90 -5.14
CA MET A 23 -5.38 -32.38 -6.29
C MET A 23 -5.14 -31.51 -7.51
N TYR A 24 -4.92 -32.15 -8.66
CA TYR A 24 -4.78 -31.48 -9.95
C TYR A 24 -5.84 -32.00 -10.90
N ASN A 25 -6.28 -31.16 -11.83
CA ASN A 25 -7.13 -31.53 -12.96
C ASN A 25 -6.33 -32.30 -14.01
N ALA A 26 -7.00 -32.85 -15.01
CA ALA A 26 -6.37 -33.59 -16.11
C ALA A 26 -5.40 -32.72 -16.94
N ASP A 27 -5.56 -31.40 -16.91
CA ASP A 27 -4.71 -30.39 -17.57
C ASP A 27 -3.51 -29.95 -16.73
N GLY A 28 -3.31 -30.53 -15.52
CA GLY A 28 -2.24 -30.17 -14.59
C GLY A 28 -2.52 -28.92 -13.74
N SER A 29 -3.68 -28.28 -13.88
CA SER A 29 -4.06 -27.14 -13.06
C SER A 29 -4.51 -27.56 -11.66
N PRO A 30 -4.24 -26.76 -10.58
CA PRO A 30 -4.65 -27.11 -9.23
C PRO A 30 -6.18 -27.03 -9.08
N VAL A 31 -6.79 -28.02 -8.45
CA VAL A 31 -8.21 -27.98 -8.08
C VAL A 31 -8.38 -27.06 -6.89
N LEU A 32 -9.18 -25.99 -7.04
CA LEU A 32 -9.43 -25.03 -5.97
C LEU A 32 -10.75 -25.30 -5.24
N GLN A 33 -10.78 -25.01 -3.95
CA GLN A 33 -11.99 -24.97 -3.12
C GLN A 33 -12.72 -23.63 -3.32
N LYS A 34 -13.96 -23.54 -2.86
CA LYS A 34 -14.76 -22.27 -2.90
C LYS A 34 -14.07 -21.06 -2.23
N ASN A 35 -13.14 -21.29 -1.32
CA ASN A 35 -12.36 -20.28 -0.60
C ASN A 35 -11.03 -19.91 -1.31
N GLY A 36 -10.80 -20.41 -2.53
CA GLY A 36 -9.58 -20.16 -3.30
C GLY A 36 -8.35 -20.98 -2.88
N LYS A 37 -8.45 -21.83 -1.85
CA LYS A 37 -7.35 -22.72 -1.42
C LYS A 37 -7.32 -24.00 -2.27
N GLN A 38 -6.12 -24.52 -2.52
CA GLN A 38 -5.96 -25.77 -3.25
C GLN A 38 -6.65 -26.93 -2.49
N LYS A 39 -7.40 -27.75 -3.22
CA LYS A 39 -8.07 -28.93 -2.65
C LYS A 39 -7.03 -30.03 -2.42
N MET A 40 -7.09 -30.63 -1.22
CA MET A 40 -6.18 -31.72 -0.83
C MET A 40 -6.95 -33.04 -0.74
N LYS A 41 -6.36 -34.12 -1.25
CA LYS A 41 -6.85 -35.49 -1.13
C LYS A 41 -6.17 -36.14 0.06
N ARG A 42 -6.96 -36.70 0.98
CA ARG A 42 -6.42 -37.46 2.11
C ARG A 42 -6.00 -38.87 1.65
N ILE A 43 -4.78 -39.23 1.95
CA ILE A 43 -4.22 -40.56 1.67
C ILE A 43 -4.17 -41.36 2.96
N TYR A 44 -4.56 -42.61 2.87
CA TYR A 44 -4.61 -43.53 4.00
C TYR A 44 -3.72 -44.73 3.72
N LYS A 45 -2.94 -45.19 4.72
CA LYS A 45 -2.18 -46.44 4.64
C LYS A 45 -3.11 -47.59 4.96
N THR A 46 -3.18 -48.63 4.10
CA THR A 46 -3.97 -49.81 4.39
C THR A 46 -3.07 -50.83 5.11
N ILE A 47 -3.50 -51.27 6.27
CA ILE A 47 -2.82 -52.28 7.09
C ILE A 47 -3.81 -53.45 7.24
N THR A 48 -3.35 -54.68 6.94
CA THR A 48 -4.15 -55.89 7.00
C THR A 48 -3.42 -56.97 7.78
N GLY A 49 -4.15 -57.76 8.59
CA GLY A 49 -3.56 -58.87 9.37
C GLY A 49 -4.59 -59.95 9.69
N ALA A 50 -4.12 -61.05 10.25
CA ALA A 50 -4.96 -62.21 10.59
C ALA A 50 -5.85 -61.93 11.81
N THR A 51 -5.39 -61.11 12.75
CA THR A 51 -6.14 -60.78 13.98
C THR A 51 -6.33 -59.26 14.13
N LYS A 52 -7.39 -58.87 14.85
CA LYS A 52 -7.64 -57.46 15.16
C LYS A 52 -6.51 -56.84 15.97
N LYS A 53 -5.94 -57.57 16.94
CA LYS A 53 -4.87 -57.10 17.80
C LYS A 53 -3.59 -56.77 17.00
N GLU A 54 -3.23 -57.57 16.02
CA GLU A 54 -2.08 -57.39 15.15
C GLU A 54 -2.22 -56.10 14.32
N VAL A 55 -3.37 -55.89 13.70
CA VAL A 55 -3.66 -54.71 12.86
C VAL A 55 -3.70 -53.43 13.71
N ASP A 56 -4.30 -53.49 14.91
CA ASP A 56 -4.32 -52.36 15.84
C ASP A 56 -2.91 -52.00 16.33
N PHE A 57 -2.04 -53.01 16.56
CA PHE A 57 -0.65 -52.78 16.99
C PHE A 57 0.20 -52.18 15.86
N GLU A 58 0.11 -52.69 14.65
CA GLU A 58 0.83 -52.11 13.50
C GLU A 58 0.36 -50.68 13.18
N ALA A 59 -0.94 -50.43 13.33
CA ALA A 59 -1.48 -49.08 13.15
C ALA A 59 -0.94 -48.10 14.23
N ALA A 60 -0.83 -48.57 15.49
CA ALA A 60 -0.24 -47.77 16.57
C ALA A 60 1.25 -47.49 16.31
N GLN A 61 2.01 -48.51 15.89
CA GLN A 61 3.43 -48.29 15.53
C GLN A 61 3.58 -47.31 14.38
N PHE A 62 2.76 -47.43 13.33
CA PHE A 62 2.77 -46.45 12.23
C PHE A 62 2.48 -45.01 12.68
N MET A 63 1.52 -44.85 13.58
CA MET A 63 1.19 -43.53 14.12
C MET A 63 2.32 -42.96 14.98
N LEU A 64 2.98 -43.75 15.82
CA LEU A 64 4.14 -43.36 16.60
C LEU A 64 5.33 -42.95 15.71
N GLN A 65 5.68 -43.77 14.71
CA GLN A 65 6.73 -43.43 13.74
C GLN A 65 6.44 -42.10 13.04
N LYS A 66 5.19 -41.89 12.65
CA LYS A 66 4.76 -40.66 12.01
C LYS A 66 4.86 -39.41 12.95
N GLU A 67 4.51 -39.58 14.23
CA GLU A 67 4.68 -38.53 15.22
C GLU A 67 6.16 -38.21 15.45
N GLU A 68 7.02 -39.20 15.48
CA GLU A 68 8.49 -39.04 15.56
C GLU A 68 9.05 -38.36 14.31
N GLU A 69 8.61 -38.74 13.11
CA GLU A 69 8.99 -38.08 11.85
C GLU A 69 8.56 -36.62 11.81
N LEU A 70 7.34 -36.31 12.28
CA LEU A 70 6.83 -34.95 12.37
C LEU A 70 7.59 -34.12 13.43
N ALA A 71 7.98 -34.74 14.55
CA ALA A 71 8.76 -34.09 15.60
C ALA A 71 10.21 -33.83 15.14
N ASN A 72 10.76 -34.74 14.33
CA ASN A 72 12.13 -34.67 13.79
C ASN A 72 12.21 -33.89 12.47
N GLN A 73 11.08 -33.55 11.82
CA GLN A 73 11.10 -32.62 10.69
C GLN A 73 11.73 -31.32 11.16
N PRO A 74 12.82 -30.83 10.52
CA PRO A 74 13.40 -29.54 10.86
C PRO A 74 12.29 -28.50 10.67
N LYS A 75 11.72 -28.02 11.79
CA LYS A 75 10.83 -26.86 11.76
C LYS A 75 11.62 -25.82 10.98
N GLN A 76 11.17 -25.45 9.77
CA GLN A 76 11.77 -24.33 9.06
C GLN A 76 11.83 -23.19 10.06
N LYS A 77 13.05 -22.89 10.55
CA LYS A 77 13.28 -21.76 11.45
C LYS A 77 12.70 -20.55 10.72
N LYS A 78 11.56 -20.08 11.17
CA LYS A 78 11.05 -18.80 10.67
C LYS A 78 12.19 -17.84 10.85
N ALA A 79 12.60 -17.19 9.75
CA ALA A 79 13.66 -16.19 9.83
C ALA A 79 13.31 -15.22 10.95
N ASP A 80 14.20 -15.07 11.91
CA ASP A 80 14.00 -14.15 13.01
C ASP A 80 14.33 -12.75 12.50
N TYR A 81 13.30 -12.07 12.05
CA TYR A 81 13.41 -10.72 11.52
C TYR A 81 13.79 -9.69 12.58
N THR A 82 13.70 -10.02 13.87
CA THR A 82 14.06 -9.08 14.95
C THR A 82 15.57 -8.83 15.04
N LEU A 83 16.37 -9.74 14.46
CA LEU A 83 17.82 -9.64 14.40
C LEU A 83 18.33 -8.76 13.25
N LEU A 84 17.46 -8.34 12.35
CA LEU A 84 17.83 -7.50 11.21
C LEU A 84 17.77 -6.02 11.60
N PRO A 85 18.66 -5.18 11.05
CA PRO A 85 18.58 -3.73 11.21
C PRO A 85 17.32 -3.19 10.52
N LEU A 86 16.82 -2.08 11.04
CA LEU A 86 15.58 -1.48 10.55
C LEU A 86 15.63 -1.16 9.05
N THR A 87 16.76 -0.72 8.54
CA THR A 87 16.95 -0.41 7.11
C THR A 87 16.69 -1.64 6.23
N GLU A 88 17.16 -2.82 6.59
CA GLU A 88 16.92 -4.06 5.84
C GLU A 88 15.44 -4.49 5.91
N LEU A 89 14.78 -4.26 7.04
CA LEU A 89 13.35 -4.54 7.17
C LEU A 89 12.52 -3.60 6.31
N ILE A 90 12.93 -2.34 6.19
CA ILE A 90 12.28 -1.38 5.27
C ILE A 90 12.45 -1.85 3.82
N ASP A 91 13.63 -2.30 3.41
CA ASP A 91 13.86 -2.83 2.05
C ASP A 91 12.94 -4.02 1.75
N LYS A 92 12.90 -5.02 2.63
CA LYS A 92 11.98 -6.17 2.51
C LYS A 92 10.50 -5.75 2.49
N TYR A 93 10.17 -4.72 3.26
CA TYR A 93 8.82 -4.16 3.26
C TYR A 93 8.50 -3.52 1.92
N ILE A 94 9.40 -2.71 1.37
CA ILE A 94 9.25 -2.06 0.05
C ILE A 94 9.10 -3.11 -1.05
N GLU A 95 9.97 -4.13 -1.09
CA GLU A 95 9.87 -5.23 -2.04
C GLU A 95 8.49 -5.90 -2.00
N SER A 96 8.00 -6.20 -0.78
CA SER A 96 6.66 -6.78 -0.62
C SER A 96 5.53 -5.88 -1.12
N ARG A 97 5.71 -4.54 -1.06
CA ARG A 97 4.73 -3.56 -1.54
C ARG A 97 4.79 -3.40 -3.05
N LEU A 98 5.97 -3.56 -3.65
CA LEU A 98 6.14 -3.60 -5.11
C LEU A 98 5.41 -4.81 -5.72
N VAL A 99 5.57 -6.00 -5.13
CA VAL A 99 4.84 -7.21 -5.56
C VAL A 99 3.31 -7.01 -5.48
N LEU A 100 2.83 -6.26 -4.50
CA LEU A 100 1.41 -5.92 -4.33
C LEU A 100 0.95 -4.74 -5.21
N ASN A 101 1.73 -4.30 -6.19
CA ASN A 101 1.42 -3.19 -7.10
C ASN A 101 0.97 -1.90 -6.38
N ARG A 102 1.62 -1.56 -5.26
CA ARG A 102 1.36 -0.29 -4.57
C ARG A 102 1.82 0.89 -5.42
N SER A 103 1.24 2.07 -5.16
CA SER A 103 1.55 3.28 -5.93
C SER A 103 3.04 3.60 -5.92
N LEU A 104 3.63 3.88 -7.09
CA LEU A 104 5.03 4.29 -7.23
C LEU A 104 5.37 5.53 -6.38
N THR A 105 4.43 6.47 -6.22
CA THR A 105 4.60 7.63 -5.35
C THR A 105 4.76 7.22 -3.88
N THR A 106 4.00 6.22 -3.42
CA THR A 106 4.12 5.68 -2.07
C THR A 106 5.46 4.98 -1.86
N ILE A 107 5.90 4.19 -2.84
CA ILE A 107 7.20 3.51 -2.80
C ILE A 107 8.34 4.53 -2.77
N GLN A 108 8.26 5.57 -3.60
CA GLN A 108 9.25 6.66 -3.59
C GLN A 108 9.31 7.38 -2.24
N ASP A 109 8.16 7.60 -1.61
CA ASP A 109 8.11 8.22 -0.28
C ASP A 109 8.75 7.33 0.78
N TYR A 110 8.56 6.00 0.70
CA TYR A 110 9.22 5.04 1.59
C TYR A 110 10.75 5.08 1.47
N TRP A 111 11.29 5.09 0.24
CA TRP A 111 12.73 5.27 0.04
C TRP A 111 13.24 6.63 0.52
N CYS A 112 12.44 7.68 0.36
CA CYS A 112 12.80 9.01 0.87
C CYS A 112 12.87 9.01 2.40
N ILE A 113 11.94 8.33 3.08
CA ILE A 113 11.93 8.18 4.55
C ILE A 113 13.15 7.37 5.00
N GLN A 114 13.41 6.22 4.39
CA GLN A 114 14.58 5.39 4.71
C GLN A 114 15.90 6.16 4.62
N ARG A 115 16.05 7.04 3.62
CA ARG A 115 17.30 7.81 3.42
C ARG A 115 17.44 9.03 4.30
N ASN A 116 16.36 9.56 4.83
CA ASN A 116 16.39 10.88 5.48
C ASN A 116 15.72 10.92 6.85
N GLY A 117 14.80 10.02 7.17
CA GLY A 117 14.06 9.99 8.43
C GLY A 117 14.68 8.99 9.40
N PHE A 118 14.63 9.28 10.70
CA PHE A 118 15.02 8.37 11.79
C PHE A 118 16.36 7.66 11.56
N GLN A 119 17.39 8.41 11.15
CA GLN A 119 18.68 7.84 10.77
C GLN A 119 19.39 7.16 11.95
N ASP A 120 19.11 7.57 13.15
CA ASP A 120 19.55 6.99 14.42
C ASP A 120 19.04 5.54 14.61
N LEU A 121 17.83 5.22 14.13
CA LEU A 121 17.22 3.89 14.23
C LEU A 121 17.61 2.94 13.08
N MET A 122 18.10 3.45 11.95
CA MET A 122 18.27 2.65 10.73
C MET A 122 19.21 1.45 10.88
N GLN A 123 20.21 1.54 11.73
CA GLN A 123 21.19 0.47 11.98
C GLN A 123 20.86 -0.38 13.21
N ILE A 124 19.81 -0.03 13.95
CA ILE A 124 19.42 -0.74 15.17
C ILE A 124 18.52 -1.94 14.80
N CYS A 125 18.81 -3.09 15.42
CA CYS A 125 17.97 -4.28 15.29
C CYS A 125 16.69 -4.12 16.12
N VAL A 126 15.56 -4.62 15.60
CA VAL A 126 14.28 -4.46 16.27
C VAL A 126 14.25 -5.05 17.70
N LYS A 127 15.02 -6.11 17.95
CA LYS A 127 15.14 -6.72 19.30
C LYS A 127 15.75 -5.77 20.33
N ASP A 128 16.56 -4.79 19.88
CA ASP A 128 17.29 -3.85 20.73
C ASP A 128 16.51 -2.53 20.90
N MET A 129 15.29 -2.44 20.34
CA MET A 129 14.43 -1.27 20.45
C MET A 129 13.52 -1.39 21.68
N ASP A 130 13.46 -0.33 22.46
CA ASP A 130 12.52 -0.15 23.56
C ASP A 130 11.72 1.14 23.43
N LYS A 131 10.85 1.42 24.42
CA LYS A 131 10.01 2.62 24.40
C LYS A 131 10.84 3.90 24.51
N GLU A 132 11.88 3.90 25.35
CA GLU A 132 12.70 5.08 25.62
C GLU A 132 13.46 5.49 24.37
N LEU A 133 14.15 4.54 23.73
CA LEU A 133 14.87 4.76 22.48
C LEU A 133 13.96 5.28 21.36
N LEU A 134 12.79 4.67 21.20
CA LEU A 134 11.84 5.08 20.15
C LEU A 134 11.26 6.47 20.41
N GLN A 135 10.96 6.80 21.66
CA GLN A 135 10.46 8.13 22.02
C GLN A 135 11.54 9.20 21.85
N GLU A 136 12.76 8.92 22.27
CA GLU A 136 13.90 9.83 22.08
C GLU A 136 14.16 10.10 20.61
N SER A 137 14.13 9.06 19.77
CA SER A 137 14.25 9.19 18.32
C SER A 137 13.16 10.07 17.70
N VAL A 138 11.91 9.93 18.14
CA VAL A 138 10.81 10.82 17.72
C VAL A 138 11.08 12.26 18.14
N ASN A 139 11.57 12.49 19.36
CA ASN A 139 11.89 13.82 19.86
C ASN A 139 13.02 14.47 19.05
N MET A 140 14.10 13.73 18.75
CA MET A 140 15.21 14.19 17.90
C MET A 140 14.71 14.50 16.48
N GLU A 141 13.93 13.59 15.90
CA GLU A 141 13.40 13.78 14.55
C GLU A 141 12.47 15.00 14.44
N SER A 142 11.73 15.34 15.50
CA SER A 142 10.89 16.54 15.56
C SER A 142 11.67 17.83 15.43
N GLN A 143 12.93 17.84 15.88
CA GLN A 143 13.85 18.98 15.81
C GLN A 143 14.67 19.01 14.52
N ARG A 144 14.56 18.01 13.68
CA ARG A 144 15.31 17.93 12.42
C ARG A 144 15.00 19.11 11.51
N PRO A 145 16.04 19.83 10.99
CA PRO A 145 15.83 20.94 10.09
C PRO A 145 15.13 20.52 8.78
N CYS A 146 14.18 21.31 8.34
CA CYS A 146 13.52 21.10 7.05
C CYS A 146 14.47 21.47 5.89
N LYS A 147 14.83 20.52 5.03
CA LYS A 147 15.71 20.76 3.87
C LYS A 147 15.17 21.80 2.88
N ARG A 148 13.84 21.96 2.80
CA ARG A 148 13.19 22.87 1.84
C ARG A 148 13.00 24.29 2.35
N LYS A 149 13.00 24.49 3.67
CA LYS A 149 12.77 25.81 4.29
C LYS A 149 13.82 26.05 5.37
N LYS A 150 14.67 27.06 5.18
CA LYS A 150 15.66 27.46 6.18
C LYS A 150 14.98 27.95 7.46
N GLY A 151 15.52 27.58 8.62
CA GLY A 151 15.04 28.01 9.92
C GLY A 151 13.73 27.38 10.41
N VAL A 152 13.25 26.34 9.74
CA VAL A 152 12.03 25.62 10.12
C VAL A 152 12.36 24.13 10.36
N THR A 153 11.81 23.55 11.40
CA THR A 153 11.92 22.11 11.68
C THR A 153 10.95 21.27 10.83
N LEU A 154 11.07 19.96 10.92
CA LEU A 154 10.18 19.04 10.24
C LEU A 154 8.73 19.26 10.72
N SER A 155 7.77 19.29 9.78
CA SER A 155 6.37 19.46 10.17
C SER A 155 5.82 18.26 10.92
N PRO A 156 4.95 18.45 11.93
CA PRO A 156 4.31 17.37 12.68
C PRO A 156 3.67 16.32 11.76
N LYS A 157 3.00 16.75 10.69
CA LYS A 157 2.38 15.86 9.72
C LYS A 157 3.40 14.99 8.97
N ARG A 158 4.55 15.54 8.62
CA ARG A 158 5.62 14.77 7.97
C ARG A 158 6.20 13.74 8.94
N LEU A 159 6.48 14.14 10.17
CA LEU A 159 6.95 13.24 11.22
C LEU A 159 5.98 12.08 11.45
N GLN A 160 4.67 12.35 11.58
CA GLN A 160 3.67 11.30 11.72
C GLN A 160 3.64 10.33 10.54
N ASN A 161 3.85 10.83 9.30
CA ASN A 161 3.90 9.98 8.11
C ASN A 161 5.16 9.07 8.12
N GLU A 162 6.30 9.61 8.54
CA GLU A 162 7.57 8.87 8.68
C GLU A 162 7.44 7.80 9.76
N TRP A 163 6.93 8.16 10.94
CA TRP A 163 6.65 7.22 12.02
C TRP A 163 5.66 6.12 11.60
N SER A 164 4.61 6.46 10.88
CA SER A 164 3.62 5.49 10.40
C SER A 164 4.24 4.42 9.50
N LEU A 165 5.26 4.76 8.70
CA LEU A 165 6.01 3.77 7.94
C LEU A 165 6.80 2.84 8.87
N LEU A 166 7.60 3.39 9.79
CA LEU A 166 8.41 2.62 10.72
C LEU A 166 7.55 1.65 11.55
N ALA A 167 6.49 2.16 12.16
CA ALA A 167 5.55 1.35 12.92
C ALA A 167 4.90 0.24 12.07
N SER A 168 4.58 0.52 10.80
CA SER A 168 4.03 -0.48 9.87
C SER A 168 5.05 -1.56 9.49
N VAL A 169 6.32 -1.18 9.34
CA VAL A 169 7.42 -2.11 9.08
C VAL A 169 7.63 -3.00 10.29
N ILE A 170 7.83 -2.44 11.47
CA ILE A 170 8.08 -3.19 12.70
C ILE A 170 6.93 -4.18 12.96
N ARG A 171 5.67 -3.72 12.94
CA ARG A 171 4.47 -4.58 13.13
C ARG A 171 4.36 -5.71 12.12
N LYS A 172 4.86 -5.53 10.91
CA LYS A 172 4.80 -6.61 9.90
C LYS A 172 5.70 -7.79 10.26
N TYR A 173 6.84 -7.53 10.90
CA TYR A 173 7.87 -8.54 11.14
C TYR A 173 7.94 -9.01 12.59
N THR A 174 7.40 -8.23 13.53
CA THR A 174 7.29 -8.62 14.95
C THR A 174 6.06 -8.03 15.60
N SER A 175 5.48 -8.76 16.55
CA SER A 175 4.39 -8.30 17.42
C SER A 175 4.89 -7.88 18.82
N SER A 176 6.16 -8.10 19.13
CA SER A 176 6.69 -7.85 20.49
C SER A 176 6.66 -6.38 20.90
N LEU A 177 6.65 -5.46 19.93
CA LEU A 177 6.64 -4.01 20.17
C LEU A 177 5.28 -3.35 19.92
N ASP A 178 4.20 -4.10 19.67
CA ASP A 178 2.90 -3.53 19.30
C ASP A 178 2.38 -2.52 20.33
N ASP A 179 2.46 -2.85 21.61
CA ASP A 179 2.01 -1.97 22.70
C ASP A 179 2.93 -0.75 22.85
N VAL A 180 4.24 -0.93 22.66
CA VAL A 180 5.21 0.16 22.68
C VAL A 180 4.90 1.15 21.55
N LEU A 181 4.73 0.65 20.32
CA LEU A 181 4.46 1.49 19.14
C LEU A 181 3.13 2.25 19.21
N ARG A 182 2.15 1.76 19.99
CA ARG A 182 0.88 2.47 20.22
C ARG A 182 1.02 3.61 21.24
N ASN A 183 1.96 3.48 22.16
CA ASN A 183 2.14 4.39 23.28
C ASN A 183 3.26 5.41 23.07
N ILE A 184 3.77 5.54 21.85
CA ILE A 184 4.70 6.61 21.46
C ILE A 184 3.92 7.90 21.23
N GLU A 185 4.36 8.95 21.89
CA GLU A 185 3.77 10.29 21.78
C GLU A 185 4.30 10.99 20.53
N LEU A 186 3.39 11.43 19.68
CA LEU A 186 3.69 12.16 18.46
C LEU A 186 3.20 13.61 18.59
N PRO A 187 3.92 14.60 18.01
CA PRO A 187 3.46 15.97 18.04
C PRO A 187 2.13 16.13 17.30
N GLU A 188 1.27 16.96 17.88
CA GLU A 188 -0.02 17.30 17.28
C GLU A 188 0.14 18.02 15.93
N VAL A 189 -0.71 17.66 14.99
CA VAL A 189 -0.79 18.37 13.71
C VAL A 189 -1.76 19.52 13.89
N PRO A 190 -1.29 20.79 13.84
CA PRO A 190 -2.18 21.92 13.98
C PRO A 190 -3.22 21.91 12.84
N GLU A 191 -4.46 22.18 13.19
CA GLU A 191 -5.52 22.36 12.22
C GLU A 191 -5.21 23.57 11.35
N ARG A 192 -5.21 23.36 10.05
CA ARG A 192 -4.93 24.42 9.08
C ARG A 192 -6.22 24.81 8.40
N VAL A 193 -6.74 25.95 8.73
CA VAL A 193 -7.82 26.60 7.97
C VAL A 193 -7.19 27.17 6.68
N PRO A 194 -7.57 26.66 5.49
CA PRO A 194 -7.05 27.20 4.25
C PRO A 194 -7.59 28.62 4.04
N ASP A 195 -6.71 29.54 3.73
CA ASP A 195 -7.07 30.88 3.27
C ASP A 195 -7.53 30.77 1.81
N LEU A 196 -8.85 30.83 1.60
CA LEU A 196 -9.44 30.63 0.27
C LEU A 196 -9.51 31.97 -0.45
N ILE A 197 -9.00 32.02 -1.66
CA ILE A 197 -9.11 33.18 -2.54
C ILE A 197 -10.58 33.29 -3.00
N PRO A 198 -11.25 34.44 -2.81
CA PRO A 198 -12.60 34.65 -3.30
C PRO A 198 -12.71 34.44 -4.82
N ALA A 199 -13.83 33.87 -5.29
CA ALA A 199 -14.03 33.61 -6.71
C ALA A 199 -14.00 34.87 -7.56
N GLU A 200 -14.47 36.00 -7.00
CA GLU A 200 -14.47 37.31 -7.61
C GLU A 200 -13.07 37.87 -7.92
N VAL A 201 -12.08 37.40 -7.17
CA VAL A 201 -10.65 37.77 -7.37
C VAL A 201 -9.97 36.73 -8.31
N LEU A 202 -10.23 35.45 -8.08
CA LEU A 202 -9.58 34.38 -8.82
C LEU A 202 -10.01 34.34 -10.30
N LEU A 203 -11.32 34.41 -10.58
CA LEU A 203 -11.85 34.22 -11.94
C LEU A 203 -11.33 35.28 -12.93
N PRO A 204 -11.34 36.57 -12.62
CA PRO A 204 -10.75 37.61 -13.50
C PRO A 204 -9.24 37.43 -13.70
N ALA A 205 -8.52 37.00 -12.67
CA ALA A 205 -7.07 36.82 -12.73
C ALA A 205 -6.60 35.67 -13.64
N ILE A 206 -7.41 34.62 -13.78
CA ILE A 206 -7.08 33.47 -14.63
C ILE A 206 -7.69 33.55 -16.04
N LYS A 207 -8.64 34.44 -16.26
CA LYS A 207 -9.38 34.55 -17.52
C LYS A 207 -8.43 34.79 -18.71
N ASP A 208 -8.66 34.08 -19.80
CA ASP A 208 -7.88 34.11 -21.04
C ASP A 208 -6.38 33.72 -20.85
N THR A 209 -6.04 33.07 -19.71
CA THR A 209 -4.71 32.51 -19.46
C THR A 209 -4.68 31.01 -19.64
N GLU A 210 -3.49 30.41 -19.72
CA GLU A 210 -3.31 28.94 -19.72
C GLU A 210 -3.82 28.25 -18.45
N LEU A 211 -4.03 29.01 -17.36
CA LEU A 211 -4.55 28.52 -16.08
C LEU A 211 -6.07 28.41 -16.04
N GLU A 212 -6.78 29.09 -16.94
CA GLU A 212 -8.22 29.15 -16.89
C GLU A 212 -8.87 27.77 -16.90
N LEU A 213 -8.55 26.96 -17.88
CA LEU A 213 -9.11 25.61 -17.99
C LEU A 213 -8.74 24.71 -16.78
N PRO A 214 -7.47 24.52 -16.37
CA PRO A 214 -7.14 23.68 -15.23
C PRO A 214 -7.75 24.15 -13.91
N VAL A 215 -7.84 25.45 -13.66
CA VAL A 215 -8.43 25.99 -12.43
C VAL A 215 -9.94 25.79 -12.41
N LEU A 216 -10.64 26.00 -13.53
CA LEU A 216 -12.08 25.76 -13.61
C LEU A 216 -12.42 24.27 -13.48
N LEU A 217 -11.61 23.37 -14.03
CA LEU A 217 -11.76 21.92 -13.83
C LEU A 217 -11.60 21.55 -12.33
N ALA A 218 -10.66 22.17 -11.64
CA ALA A 218 -10.50 21.97 -10.20
C ALA A 218 -11.69 22.53 -9.40
N ALA A 219 -12.07 23.78 -9.65
CA ALA A 219 -13.08 24.50 -8.88
C ALA A 219 -14.49 23.96 -9.09
N TRP A 220 -14.92 23.72 -10.34
CA TRP A 220 -16.28 23.27 -10.66
C TRP A 220 -16.46 21.78 -10.67
N LEU A 221 -15.46 21.03 -11.14
CA LEU A 221 -15.58 19.57 -11.26
C LEU A 221 -14.83 18.82 -10.16
N SER A 222 -14.18 19.54 -9.25
CA SER A 222 -13.42 19.00 -8.13
C SER A 222 -12.34 18.01 -8.56
N PHE A 223 -11.73 18.22 -9.73
CA PHE A 223 -10.64 17.39 -10.21
C PHE A 223 -9.34 17.75 -9.46
N SER A 224 -8.61 16.73 -9.04
CA SER A 224 -7.27 16.91 -8.46
C SER A 224 -6.24 17.23 -9.56
N MET A 225 -5.10 17.81 -9.19
CA MET A 225 -4.02 18.14 -10.11
C MET A 225 -3.58 16.95 -11.00
N SER A 226 -3.44 15.77 -10.41
CA SER A 226 -3.06 14.56 -11.14
C SER A 226 -4.14 14.10 -12.14
N GLU A 227 -5.41 14.30 -11.83
CA GLU A 227 -6.54 14.01 -12.71
C GLU A 227 -6.58 14.99 -13.87
N ILE A 228 -6.48 16.29 -13.60
CA ILE A 228 -6.47 17.38 -14.60
C ILE A 228 -5.36 17.15 -15.63
N ARG A 229 -4.16 16.84 -15.18
CA ARG A 229 -3.01 16.57 -16.05
C ARG A 229 -3.13 15.26 -16.85
N GLY A 230 -4.00 14.35 -16.41
CA GLY A 230 -4.30 13.09 -17.10
C GLY A 230 -5.33 13.22 -18.19
N LEU A 231 -6.12 14.31 -18.25
CA LEU A 231 -7.22 14.47 -19.19
C LEU A 231 -6.75 14.61 -20.64
N THR A 232 -7.44 13.86 -21.52
CA THR A 232 -7.26 13.92 -22.98
C THR A 232 -8.60 14.02 -23.67
N LYS A 233 -8.65 14.60 -24.88
CA LYS A 233 -9.89 14.66 -25.67
C LYS A 233 -10.34 13.25 -26.04
N SER A 234 -9.44 12.42 -26.51
CA SER A 234 -9.74 11.08 -27.03
C SER A 234 -10.26 10.11 -25.96
N LYS A 235 -9.71 10.13 -24.74
CA LYS A 235 -10.05 9.15 -23.69
C LYS A 235 -11.03 9.70 -22.67
N SER A 236 -11.00 11.01 -22.43
CA SER A 236 -11.72 11.62 -21.31
C SER A 236 -13.05 12.28 -21.72
N ILE A 237 -13.19 12.70 -22.98
CA ILE A 237 -14.38 13.39 -23.47
C ILE A 237 -15.28 12.43 -24.25
N SER A 238 -16.58 12.44 -23.92
CA SER A 238 -17.62 11.71 -24.66
C SER A 238 -18.88 12.58 -24.77
N GLY A 239 -19.06 13.22 -25.92
CA GLY A 239 -20.17 14.18 -26.13
C GLY A 239 -20.04 15.39 -25.19
N ASP A 240 -21.03 15.59 -24.34
CA ASP A 240 -21.07 16.63 -23.30
C ASP A 240 -20.60 16.15 -21.91
N HIS A 241 -19.95 14.98 -21.84
CA HIS A 241 -19.46 14.40 -20.62
C HIS A 241 -17.94 14.29 -20.58
N ILE A 242 -17.37 14.49 -19.38
CA ILE A 242 -15.94 14.31 -19.09
C ILE A 242 -15.76 13.27 -17.99
N ARG A 243 -14.86 12.31 -18.22
CA ARG A 243 -14.51 11.25 -17.27
C ARG A 243 -13.01 11.24 -17.00
N ILE A 244 -12.62 10.77 -15.81
CA ILE A 244 -11.22 10.53 -15.47
C ILE A 244 -10.85 9.16 -16.02
N ALA A 245 -10.12 9.12 -17.13
CA ALA A 245 -9.62 7.89 -17.74
C ALA A 245 -8.19 7.57 -17.31
N GLU A 246 -7.36 8.61 -17.15
CA GLU A 246 -5.95 8.51 -16.76
C GLU A 246 -5.61 9.59 -15.74
N VAL A 247 -4.55 9.35 -14.96
CA VAL A 247 -3.97 10.33 -14.06
C VAL A 247 -2.46 10.44 -14.32
N VAL A 248 -1.90 11.64 -14.12
CA VAL A 248 -0.46 11.87 -14.18
C VAL A 248 0.07 12.12 -12.79
N VAL A 249 1.04 11.31 -12.35
CA VAL A 249 1.73 11.47 -11.07
C VAL A 249 3.21 11.73 -11.31
N VAL A 250 3.83 12.53 -10.44
CA VAL A 250 5.26 12.81 -10.51
C VAL A 250 6.00 11.83 -9.60
N VAL A 251 6.96 11.10 -10.15
CA VAL A 251 7.82 10.14 -9.43
C VAL A 251 9.26 10.41 -9.86
N GLY A 252 10.14 10.72 -8.91
CA GLY A 252 11.54 11.05 -9.22
C GLY A 252 11.71 12.25 -10.16
N GLY A 253 10.81 13.22 -10.14
CA GLY A 253 10.83 14.40 -11.03
C GLY A 253 10.30 14.11 -12.44
N LYS A 254 9.85 12.88 -12.73
CA LYS A 254 9.31 12.49 -14.04
C LYS A 254 7.81 12.21 -13.96
N ASP A 255 7.10 12.54 -15.03
CA ASP A 255 5.68 12.27 -15.18
C ASP A 255 5.43 10.80 -15.51
N HIS A 256 4.58 10.16 -14.71
CA HIS A 256 4.10 8.81 -14.93
C HIS A 256 2.59 8.81 -15.12
N ARG A 257 2.14 8.27 -16.25
CA ARG A 257 0.72 8.06 -16.55
C ARG A 257 0.24 6.76 -15.95
N LYS A 258 -0.97 6.78 -15.38
CA LYS A 258 -1.66 5.61 -14.84
C LYS A 258 -3.10 5.62 -15.32
N GLU A 259 -3.59 4.45 -15.74
CA GLU A 259 -4.97 4.26 -16.20
C GLU A 259 -6.00 4.24 -15.05
N ILE A 260 -5.56 4.19 -13.80
CA ILE A 260 -6.46 4.06 -12.63
C ILE A 260 -6.22 5.21 -11.68
N ALA A 261 -7.28 5.92 -11.31
CA ALA A 261 -7.27 6.91 -10.25
C ALA A 261 -6.92 6.28 -8.88
N LYS A 262 -6.40 7.08 -7.95
CA LYS A 262 -5.96 6.67 -6.61
C LYS A 262 -7.03 5.90 -5.82
N ASN A 263 -8.31 6.07 -6.15
CA ASN A 263 -9.44 5.45 -5.47
C ASN A 263 -10.54 5.12 -6.50
N LYS A 264 -11.17 3.94 -6.39
CA LYS A 264 -12.30 3.50 -7.26
C LYS A 264 -13.45 4.51 -7.29
N TYR A 265 -13.70 5.20 -6.17
CA TYR A 265 -14.75 6.23 -6.07
C TYR A 265 -14.43 7.53 -6.84
N ARG A 266 -13.20 7.69 -7.35
CA ARG A 266 -12.80 8.85 -8.17
C ARG A 266 -13.00 8.65 -9.67
N ASN A 267 -13.36 7.46 -10.12
CA ASN A 267 -13.82 7.22 -11.48
C ASN A 267 -15.25 7.77 -11.63
N ARG A 268 -15.35 9.09 -11.77
CA ARG A 268 -16.61 9.80 -11.93
C ARG A 268 -16.70 10.44 -13.30
N THR A 269 -17.93 10.55 -13.78
CA THR A 269 -18.26 11.25 -15.01
C THR A 269 -19.05 12.51 -14.64
N HIS A 270 -18.70 13.63 -15.22
CA HIS A 270 -19.39 14.90 -15.04
C HIS A 270 -19.91 15.40 -16.38
N ARG A 271 -21.05 16.07 -16.35
CA ARG A 271 -21.49 16.87 -17.49
C ARG A 271 -20.61 18.11 -17.59
N ILE A 272 -20.14 18.42 -18.79
CA ILE A 272 -19.27 19.56 -19.04
C ILE A 272 -20.13 20.83 -19.11
N PRO A 273 -19.90 21.84 -18.26
CA PRO A 273 -20.54 23.15 -18.40
C PRO A 273 -20.20 23.76 -19.78
N PRO A 274 -21.15 24.47 -20.42
CA PRO A 274 -20.93 25.02 -21.77
C PRO A 274 -19.70 25.88 -21.91
N TYR A 275 -19.37 26.68 -20.88
CA TYR A 275 -18.18 27.52 -20.88
C TYR A 275 -16.89 26.68 -20.86
N ILE A 276 -16.80 25.65 -19.99
CA ILE A 276 -15.65 24.73 -19.98
C ILE A 276 -15.55 23.99 -21.33
N LYS A 277 -16.68 23.62 -21.94
CA LYS A 277 -16.68 22.97 -23.26
C LYS A 277 -16.05 23.89 -24.32
N SER A 278 -16.39 25.17 -24.34
CA SER A 278 -15.80 26.14 -25.25
C SER A 278 -14.28 26.30 -25.08
N LEU A 279 -13.79 26.20 -23.85
CA LEU A 279 -12.35 26.22 -23.56
C LEU A 279 -11.66 24.93 -24.06
N ILE A 280 -12.27 23.76 -23.78
CA ILE A 280 -11.75 22.46 -24.24
C ILE A 280 -11.64 22.43 -25.78
N ASP A 281 -12.64 22.96 -26.48
CA ASP A 281 -12.67 22.98 -27.95
C ASP A 281 -11.53 23.83 -28.54
N LYS A 282 -11.11 24.91 -27.84
CA LYS A 282 -10.00 25.78 -28.23
C LYS A 282 -8.62 25.14 -27.98
N VAL A 283 -8.48 24.14 -27.10
CA VAL A 283 -7.18 23.53 -26.81
C VAL A 283 -6.64 22.83 -28.07
N PRO A 284 -5.41 23.12 -28.50
CA PRO A 284 -4.78 22.40 -29.60
C PRO A 284 -4.34 21.00 -29.15
N GLY A 285 -4.57 19.99 -30.00
CA GLY A 285 -4.15 18.61 -29.73
C GLY A 285 -5.03 17.85 -28.76
N ASP A 286 -4.54 16.69 -28.29
CA ASP A 286 -5.32 15.72 -27.50
C ASP A 286 -5.28 15.99 -26.00
N ARG A 287 -4.16 16.49 -25.46
CA ARG A 287 -4.03 16.80 -24.03
C ARG A 287 -4.75 18.09 -23.69
N LEU A 288 -5.64 18.04 -22.68
CA LEU A 288 -6.37 19.23 -22.23
C LEU A 288 -5.50 20.22 -21.47
N VAL A 289 -4.50 19.71 -20.74
CA VAL A 289 -3.56 20.52 -19.96
C VAL A 289 -2.15 20.02 -20.21
N THR A 290 -1.29 20.88 -20.72
CA THR A 290 0.13 20.60 -21.03
C THR A 290 1.07 21.06 -19.94
N LEU A 291 0.61 21.95 -19.06
CA LEU A 291 1.38 22.51 -17.95
C LEU A 291 1.80 21.44 -16.95
N THR A 292 3.00 21.54 -16.46
CA THR A 292 3.49 20.72 -15.34
C THR A 292 2.85 21.17 -14.02
N GLU A 293 2.87 20.30 -13.02
CA GLU A 293 2.38 20.65 -11.67
C GLU A 293 3.11 21.89 -11.11
N ALA A 294 4.42 21.98 -11.30
CA ALA A 294 5.21 23.12 -10.86
C ALA A 294 4.81 24.43 -11.56
N GLN A 295 4.57 24.39 -12.88
CA GLN A 295 4.13 25.56 -13.63
C GLN A 295 2.75 26.05 -13.16
N ILE A 296 1.78 25.14 -13.01
CA ILE A 296 0.45 25.51 -12.51
C ILE A 296 0.57 26.12 -11.11
N TYR A 297 1.35 25.51 -10.22
CA TYR A 297 1.54 26.01 -8.87
C TYR A 297 2.21 27.40 -8.84
N HIS A 298 3.28 27.60 -9.60
CA HIS A 298 3.98 28.87 -9.69
C HIS A 298 3.09 29.97 -10.29
N CYS A 299 2.41 29.69 -11.40
CA CYS A 299 1.52 30.67 -12.00
C CYS A 299 0.39 31.10 -11.04
N LEU A 300 -0.23 30.14 -10.31
CA LEU A 300 -1.25 30.47 -9.31
C LEU A 300 -0.70 31.35 -8.17
N LEU A 301 0.54 31.11 -7.74
CA LEU A 301 1.19 31.98 -6.72
C LEU A 301 1.41 33.40 -7.22
N TYR A 302 1.74 33.60 -8.50
CA TYR A 302 1.97 34.92 -9.08
C TYR A 302 0.66 35.65 -9.44
N THR A 303 -0.40 34.93 -9.78
CA THR A 303 -1.72 35.51 -10.09
C THR A 303 -2.54 35.81 -8.83
N SER A 304 -2.21 35.14 -7.71
CA SER A 304 -2.84 35.46 -6.43
C SER A 304 -2.18 36.68 -5.81
N PRO A 305 -2.93 37.74 -5.46
CA PRO A 305 -2.36 38.86 -4.71
C PRO A 305 -1.75 38.31 -3.42
N SER A 306 -0.49 38.70 -3.16
CA SER A 306 0.19 38.32 -1.93
C SER A 306 -0.64 38.79 -0.72
N PRO A 307 -0.68 38.04 0.40
CA PRO A 307 -1.28 38.53 1.64
C PRO A 307 -0.73 39.88 2.12
N ARG A 308 0.47 40.26 1.62
CA ARG A 308 1.05 41.61 1.84
C ARG A 308 0.41 42.68 0.96
N ASP A 309 -0.03 42.33 -0.24
CA ASP A 309 -0.65 43.28 -1.18
C ASP A 309 -2.10 43.54 -0.79
N MET A 310 -2.80 42.53 -0.24
CA MET A 310 -4.17 42.66 0.28
C MET A 310 -4.27 43.51 1.55
N ARG A 311 -3.15 43.73 2.27
CA ARG A 311 -3.13 44.63 3.44
C ARG A 311 -2.87 46.13 3.10
N ARG A 312 -2.60 46.46 1.83
CA ARG A 312 -2.32 47.79 1.34
C ARG A 312 -3.47 48.42 0.56
N SER A 313 -4.53 47.68 0.28
CA SER A 313 -5.81 48.12 -0.23
C SER A 313 -6.85 48.19 0.90
#